data_73fa2f7eabdfce7c85d8b480b5b027c5
#
_entry.id   73fa2f7eabdfce7c85d8b480b5b027c5
#
_cell.length_a   1.000
_cell.length_b   1.000
_cell.length_c   1.000
_cell.angle_alpha   90.00
_cell.angle_beta   90.00
_cell.angle_gamma   90.00
#
_symmetry.space_group_name_H-M   'P 1'
#
loop_
_entity.id
_entity.type
_entity.pdbx_description
1 polymer ?
#
loop_
_entity_poly.entity_id
_entity_poly.type
_entity_poly.pdbx_seq_one_letter_code
_entity_poly.pdbx_strand_id
1 'polypeptide(L)'
;RKIGLITYGPGPYQQCNVRLNFPPEPNAGQRILRVVNAINPAGKTPLVTAVVAAAKVLDHKTAPGTIVLLTDGEETCGGEPCELGKLLKAKSRQITVHVVGYQLRSFRWTGAHSFLDTKCLAEETCGLYITANNRQELIEAFRKTLGCPMMSAAPRGALR
;
A
#
# COMPACT_ATOMS: atom_id res chain seq x y z
N ARG A 1 -0.65 16.61 -6.54
CA ARG A 1 -0.23 15.76 -5.42
C ARG A 1 1.25 15.42 -5.52
N LYS A 2 1.87 15.18 -4.38
CA LYS A 2 3.23 14.64 -4.32
C LYS A 2 3.14 13.13 -4.17
N ILE A 3 3.92 12.39 -4.97
CA ILE A 3 3.95 10.91 -4.94
C ILE A 3 5.40 10.48 -4.75
N GLY A 4 5.65 9.60 -3.80
CA GLY A 4 6.92 8.89 -3.61
C GLY A 4 6.81 7.46 -4.09
N LEU A 5 7.93 6.76 -4.22
CA LEU A 5 7.99 5.36 -4.62
C LEU A 5 8.90 4.56 -3.70
N ILE A 6 8.33 3.53 -3.14
CA ILE A 6 9.04 2.45 -2.46
C ILE A 6 8.83 1.17 -3.25
N THR A 7 9.87 0.41 -3.45
CA THR A 7 9.82 -0.92 -4.06
C THR A 7 10.30 -1.95 -3.06
N TYR A 8 9.73 -3.14 -3.11
CA TYR A 8 10.14 -4.28 -2.32
C TYR A 8 10.42 -5.47 -3.23
N GLY A 9 11.17 -6.45 -2.71
CA GLY A 9 11.64 -7.59 -3.50
C GLY A 9 12.69 -7.31 -4.56
N PRO A 10 13.46 -6.17 -4.55
CA PRO A 10 14.61 -6.09 -5.43
C PRO A 10 15.65 -7.12 -4.99
N GLY A 11 16.33 -7.80 -5.96
CA GLY A 11 17.31 -8.86 -5.70
C GLY A 11 18.28 -8.56 -4.60
N PRO A 12 19.09 -9.45 -4.01
CA PRO A 12 19.29 -10.87 -4.38
C PRO A 12 18.10 -11.78 -4.01
N TYR A 13 18.10 -12.97 -4.59
CA TYR A 13 17.10 -13.99 -4.39
C TYR A 13 16.81 -14.27 -2.91
N GLN A 14 15.54 -14.41 -2.53
CA GLN A 14 15.05 -14.72 -1.19
C GLN A 14 15.31 -13.67 -0.08
N GLN A 15 15.73 -12.47 -0.38
CA GLN A 15 15.88 -11.40 0.61
C GLN A 15 14.61 -10.55 0.75
N CYS A 16 14.39 -10.06 1.98
CA CYS A 16 13.26 -9.19 2.33
C CYS A 16 13.62 -7.71 2.16
N ASN A 17 14.16 -7.34 1.00
CA ASN A 17 14.65 -5.99 0.75
C ASN A 17 13.51 -5.01 0.45
N VAL A 18 13.61 -3.82 1.03
CA VAL A 18 12.75 -2.67 0.74
C VAL A 18 13.64 -1.50 0.37
N ARG A 19 13.29 -0.79 -0.70
CA ARG A 19 14.05 0.35 -1.20
C ARG A 19 13.18 1.58 -1.36
N LEU A 20 13.54 2.68 -0.70
CA LEU A 20 13.02 4.00 -1.02
C LEU A 20 13.70 4.49 -2.31
N ASN A 21 12.96 4.57 -3.41
CA ASN A 21 13.50 5.06 -4.67
C ASN A 21 13.54 6.59 -4.70
N PHE A 22 12.49 7.22 -4.18
CA PHE A 22 12.44 8.66 -3.97
C PHE A 22 11.28 9.06 -3.04
N PRO A 23 11.44 10.15 -2.27
CA PRO A 23 10.39 10.68 -1.41
C PRO A 23 9.26 11.33 -2.22
N PRO A 24 8.14 11.73 -1.58
CA PRO A 24 7.02 12.38 -2.26
C PRO A 24 7.43 13.68 -2.95
N GLU A 25 7.31 13.71 -4.29
CA GLU A 25 7.60 14.86 -5.16
C GLU A 25 6.46 15.12 -6.16
N PRO A 26 6.30 16.33 -6.67
CA PRO A 26 5.32 16.62 -7.72
C PRO A 26 5.75 16.01 -9.05
N ASN A 27 4.78 15.71 -9.93
CA ASN A 27 5.02 15.22 -11.29
C ASN A 27 5.88 13.95 -11.39
N ALA A 28 5.79 13.05 -10.39
CA ALA A 28 6.62 11.86 -10.26
C ALA A 28 6.42 10.80 -11.36
N GLY A 29 5.41 10.92 -12.24
CA GLY A 29 5.03 9.86 -13.18
C GLY A 29 6.16 9.33 -14.04
N GLN A 30 6.94 10.21 -14.68
CA GLN A 30 8.08 9.82 -15.51
C GLN A 30 9.20 9.13 -14.70
N ARG A 31 9.39 9.57 -13.46
CA ARG A 31 10.38 8.96 -12.57
C ARG A 31 9.94 7.57 -12.12
N ILE A 32 8.64 7.39 -11.82
CA ILE A 32 8.05 6.07 -11.53
C ILE A 32 8.31 5.12 -12.70
N LEU A 33 7.97 5.51 -13.93
CA LEU A 33 8.17 4.67 -15.12
C LEU A 33 9.63 4.25 -15.30
N ARG A 34 10.58 5.17 -15.13
CA ARG A 34 12.01 4.83 -15.22
C ARG A 34 12.44 3.82 -14.16
N VAL A 35 12.00 3.99 -12.92
CA VAL A 35 12.32 3.05 -11.84
C VAL A 35 11.69 1.69 -12.11
N VAL A 36 10.40 1.63 -12.45
CA VAL A 36 9.67 0.37 -12.68
C VAL A 36 10.29 -0.42 -13.84
N ASN A 37 10.70 0.25 -14.93
CA ASN A 37 11.35 -0.40 -16.07
C ASN A 37 12.75 -0.93 -15.77
N ALA A 38 13.38 -0.46 -14.68
CA ALA A 38 14.72 -0.89 -14.27
C ALA A 38 14.70 -1.93 -13.12
N ILE A 39 13.52 -2.27 -12.59
CA ILE A 39 13.42 -3.26 -11.50
C ILE A 39 13.68 -4.67 -12.03
N ASN A 40 14.53 -5.39 -11.30
CA ASN A 40 14.70 -6.83 -11.46
C ASN A 40 14.15 -7.52 -10.19
N PRO A 41 12.92 -8.05 -10.24
CA PRO A 41 12.29 -8.71 -9.09
C PRO A 41 12.92 -10.08 -8.86
N ALA A 42 13.43 -10.33 -7.66
CA ALA A 42 14.05 -11.62 -7.30
C ALA A 42 13.94 -11.93 -5.79
N GLY A 43 13.47 -11.00 -4.98
CA GLY A 43 13.36 -11.15 -3.54
C GLY A 43 12.00 -11.67 -3.08
N LYS A 44 11.83 -11.70 -1.76
CA LYS A 44 10.55 -11.99 -1.09
C LYS A 44 9.63 -10.76 -1.05
N THR A 45 8.47 -10.93 -0.45
CA THR A 45 7.40 -9.93 -0.38
C THR A 45 7.27 -9.36 1.04
N PRO A 46 8.10 -8.39 1.47
CA PRO A 46 8.05 -7.77 2.80
C PRO A 46 7.03 -6.62 2.85
N LEU A 47 5.74 -6.93 2.79
CA LEU A 47 4.67 -5.92 2.73
C LEU A 47 4.66 -5.03 3.97
N VAL A 48 4.77 -5.63 5.15
CA VAL A 48 4.79 -4.90 6.43
C VAL A 48 5.95 -3.92 6.48
N THR A 49 7.15 -4.37 6.13
CA THR A 49 8.35 -3.52 6.13
C THR A 49 8.22 -2.37 5.13
N ALA A 50 7.63 -2.63 3.95
CA ALA A 50 7.41 -1.61 2.93
C ALA A 50 6.41 -0.53 3.40
N VAL A 51 5.30 -0.94 4.03
CA VAL A 51 4.29 0.00 4.56
C VAL A 51 4.87 0.80 5.74
N VAL A 52 5.65 0.19 6.63
CA VAL A 52 6.34 0.90 7.71
C VAL A 52 7.32 1.94 7.16
N ALA A 53 8.08 1.59 6.12
CA ALA A 53 8.98 2.53 5.46
C ALA A 53 8.21 3.70 4.84
N ALA A 54 7.09 3.43 4.16
CA ALA A 54 6.23 4.47 3.58
C ALA A 54 5.63 5.39 4.65
N ALA A 55 5.14 4.83 5.75
CA ALA A 55 4.60 5.59 6.87
C ALA A 55 5.64 6.52 7.49
N LYS A 56 6.89 6.07 7.64
CA LYS A 56 8.02 6.91 8.10
C LYS A 56 8.32 8.04 7.14
N VAL A 57 8.37 7.79 5.84
CA VAL A 57 8.63 8.80 4.80
C VAL A 57 7.52 9.87 4.80
N LEU A 58 6.29 9.50 5.12
CA LEU A 58 5.14 10.42 5.21
C LEU A 58 5.07 11.16 6.55
N ASP A 59 5.99 10.90 7.48
CA ASP A 59 5.93 11.43 8.86
C ASP A 59 4.58 11.19 9.53
N HIS A 60 4.15 9.95 9.50
CA HIS A 60 2.80 9.49 9.87
C HIS A 60 2.32 9.95 11.27
N LYS A 61 3.24 10.33 12.17
CA LYS A 61 2.90 10.79 13.51
C LYS A 61 2.39 12.22 13.54
N THR A 62 2.82 13.04 12.59
CA THR A 62 2.56 14.49 12.58
C THR A 62 1.69 14.91 11.39
N ALA A 63 1.75 14.19 10.25
CA ALA A 63 1.08 14.54 9.03
C ALA A 63 0.14 13.44 8.52
N PRO A 64 -0.99 13.80 7.88
CA PRO A 64 -1.83 12.85 7.18
C PRO A 64 -1.16 12.36 5.91
N GLY A 65 -1.42 11.10 5.53
CA GLY A 65 -0.86 10.53 4.31
C GLY A 65 -1.64 9.34 3.79
N THR A 66 -1.44 9.03 2.52
CA THR A 66 -2.03 7.87 1.86
C THR A 66 -0.93 6.98 1.32
N ILE A 67 -1.02 5.71 1.63
CA ILE A 67 -0.15 4.65 1.10
C ILE A 67 -0.99 3.80 0.17
N VAL A 68 -0.51 3.53 -1.04
CA VAL A 68 -1.10 2.56 -1.95
C VAL A 68 -0.13 1.40 -2.09
N LEU A 69 -0.49 0.26 -1.51
CA LEU A 69 0.27 -0.98 -1.58
C LEU A 69 -0.23 -1.78 -2.78
N LEU A 70 0.63 -2.00 -3.77
CA LEU A 70 0.37 -2.91 -4.90
C LEU A 70 1.10 -4.22 -4.64
N THR A 71 0.39 -5.34 -4.70
CA THR A 71 0.96 -6.68 -4.51
C THR A 71 0.27 -7.70 -5.41
N ASP A 72 1.01 -8.72 -5.81
CA ASP A 72 0.51 -9.91 -6.51
C ASP A 72 0.59 -11.18 -5.64
N GLY A 73 1.01 -11.02 -4.38
CA GLY A 73 1.25 -12.11 -3.44
C GLY A 73 1.06 -11.72 -1.99
N GLU A 74 1.42 -12.66 -1.15
CA GLU A 74 1.28 -12.62 0.29
C GLU A 74 2.56 -12.08 0.96
N GLU A 75 2.43 -11.63 2.22
CA GLU A 75 3.59 -11.36 3.08
C GLU A 75 4.42 -12.64 3.27
N THR A 76 5.68 -12.59 2.89
CA THR A 76 6.59 -13.77 2.95
C THR A 76 7.83 -13.54 3.80
N CYS A 77 7.88 -12.43 4.53
CA CYS A 77 8.99 -12.01 5.38
C CYS A 77 8.65 -12.03 6.88
N GLY A 78 7.54 -12.67 7.24
CA GLY A 78 7.14 -12.86 8.64
C GLY A 78 6.48 -11.63 9.27
N GLY A 79 6.01 -10.67 8.49
CA GLY A 79 5.24 -9.55 8.98
C GLY A 79 3.76 -9.90 9.19
N GLU A 80 3.09 -9.13 10.04
CA GLU A 80 1.65 -9.27 10.35
C GLU A 80 0.91 -8.01 9.88
N PRO A 81 0.35 -8.00 8.64
CA PRO A 81 -0.28 -6.82 8.07
C PRO A 81 -1.45 -6.27 8.90
N CYS A 82 -2.29 -7.16 9.45
CA CYS A 82 -3.43 -6.75 10.27
C CYS A 82 -2.99 -6.03 11.55
N GLU A 83 -1.97 -6.54 12.26
CA GLU A 83 -1.41 -5.91 13.46
C GLU A 83 -0.77 -4.55 13.12
N LEU A 84 -0.11 -4.45 11.97
CA LEU A 84 0.38 -3.15 11.49
C LEU A 84 -0.77 -2.15 11.27
N GLY A 85 -1.89 -2.59 10.70
CA GLY A 85 -3.08 -1.74 10.52
C GLY A 85 -3.59 -1.16 11.83
N LYS A 86 -3.72 -1.99 12.86
CA LYS A 86 -4.11 -1.58 14.22
C LYS A 86 -3.11 -0.59 14.83
N LEU A 87 -1.81 -0.85 14.66
CA LEU A 87 -0.76 0.04 15.13
C LEU A 87 -0.79 1.41 14.44
N LEU A 88 -0.97 1.45 13.13
CA LEU A 88 -1.08 2.69 12.37
C LEU A 88 -2.31 3.48 12.78
N LYS A 89 -3.44 2.84 12.96
CA LYS A 89 -4.67 3.46 13.47
C LYS A 89 -4.47 4.10 14.85
N ALA A 90 -3.78 3.41 15.76
CA ALA A 90 -3.57 3.87 17.12
C ALA A 90 -2.50 4.97 17.26
N LYS A 91 -1.44 4.92 16.43
CA LYS A 91 -0.23 5.74 16.62
C LYS A 91 -0.01 6.80 15.53
N SER A 92 -0.80 6.80 14.46
CA SER A 92 -0.66 7.75 13.37
C SER A 92 -1.73 8.83 13.45
N ARG A 93 -1.40 10.03 13.00
CA ARG A 93 -2.36 11.13 12.99
C ARG A 93 -3.52 10.87 12.02
N GLN A 94 -3.21 10.40 10.81
CA GLN A 94 -4.20 10.02 9.81
C GLN A 94 -3.49 9.35 8.61
N ILE A 95 -3.17 8.08 8.74
CA ILE A 95 -2.62 7.29 7.64
C ILE A 95 -3.71 6.37 7.10
N THR A 96 -3.92 6.44 5.79
CA THR A 96 -4.79 5.51 5.06
C THR A 96 -3.93 4.60 4.20
N VAL A 97 -4.12 3.29 4.29
CA VAL A 97 -3.44 2.30 3.46
C VAL A 97 -4.47 1.65 2.53
N HIS A 98 -4.38 1.93 1.24
CA HIS A 98 -5.12 1.19 0.22
C HIS A 98 -4.28 -0.01 -0.23
N VAL A 99 -4.92 -1.15 -0.41
CA VAL A 99 -4.29 -2.35 -0.93
C VAL A 99 -4.89 -2.68 -2.30
N VAL A 100 -4.03 -2.81 -3.30
CA VAL A 100 -4.38 -3.23 -4.65
C VAL A 100 -3.72 -4.59 -4.90
N GLY A 101 -4.52 -5.64 -4.94
CA GLY A 101 -4.08 -6.98 -5.30
C GLY A 101 -4.17 -7.19 -6.82
N TYR A 102 -3.03 -7.43 -7.47
CA TYR A 102 -2.98 -7.63 -8.92
C TYR A 102 -2.81 -9.11 -9.26
N GLN A 103 -3.74 -9.65 -10.07
CA GLN A 103 -3.72 -11.05 -10.51
C GLN A 103 -3.50 -12.04 -9.35
N LEU A 104 -4.05 -11.73 -8.19
CA LEU A 104 -4.04 -12.65 -7.06
C LEU A 104 -4.69 -13.95 -7.51
N ARG A 105 -3.87 -14.95 -7.80
CA ARG A 105 -4.38 -16.29 -8.08
C ARG A 105 -5.14 -16.73 -6.84
N SER A 106 -6.39 -17.11 -7.03
CA SER A 106 -7.19 -17.68 -5.96
C SER A 106 -6.50 -18.96 -5.49
N PHE A 107 -5.61 -18.84 -4.53
CA PHE A 107 -5.04 -19.99 -3.82
C PHE A 107 -6.15 -20.61 -2.98
N ARG A 108 -6.95 -21.44 -3.62
CA ARG A 108 -8.02 -22.19 -2.96
C ARG A 108 -7.52 -23.22 -1.94
N TRP A 109 -6.18 -23.37 -1.73
CA TRP A 109 -5.68 -24.51 -0.97
C TRP A 109 -4.60 -24.29 0.08
N THR A 110 -4.05 -23.09 0.22
CA THR A 110 -3.09 -22.81 1.30
C THR A 110 -3.57 -21.63 2.14
N GLY A 111 -4.40 -21.93 3.14
CA GLY A 111 -4.69 -21.07 4.29
C GLY A 111 -5.12 -19.64 3.97
N ALA A 112 -6.40 -19.37 4.04
CA ALA A 112 -7.05 -18.06 3.85
C ALA A 112 -6.54 -16.92 4.77
N HIS A 113 -5.52 -17.14 5.60
CA HIS A 113 -5.10 -16.20 6.63
C HIS A 113 -4.37 -14.98 6.05
N SER A 114 -3.43 -15.13 5.13
CA SER A 114 -2.60 -14.02 4.66
C SER A 114 -3.33 -13.02 3.76
N PHE A 115 -4.32 -13.48 2.99
CA PHE A 115 -5.19 -12.62 2.20
C PHE A 115 -6.11 -11.78 3.09
N LEU A 116 -6.65 -12.39 4.16
CA LEU A 116 -7.46 -11.70 5.16
C LEU A 116 -6.64 -10.65 5.90
N ASP A 117 -5.35 -10.88 6.13
CA ASP A 117 -4.47 -9.97 6.84
C ASP A 117 -4.17 -8.69 6.05
N THR A 118 -3.95 -8.79 4.73
CA THR A 118 -3.75 -7.59 3.90
C THR A 118 -5.05 -6.80 3.72
N LYS A 119 -6.19 -7.47 3.66
CA LYS A 119 -7.51 -6.81 3.68
C LYS A 119 -7.75 -6.11 5.01
N CYS A 120 -7.45 -6.77 6.13
CA CYS A 120 -7.52 -6.18 7.46
C CYS A 120 -6.64 -4.91 7.59
N LEU A 121 -5.42 -4.90 7.03
CA LEU A 121 -4.56 -3.71 6.99
C LEU A 121 -5.28 -2.51 6.36
N ALA A 122 -5.94 -2.72 5.22
CA ALA A 122 -6.70 -1.66 4.57
C ALA A 122 -7.89 -1.21 5.42
N GLU A 123 -8.69 -2.15 5.92
CA GLU A 123 -9.89 -1.86 6.72
C GLU A 123 -9.56 -1.11 8.01
N GLU A 124 -8.54 -1.52 8.77
CA GLU A 124 -8.11 -0.86 10.01
C GLU A 124 -7.66 0.59 9.80
N THR A 125 -7.11 0.89 8.62
CA THR A 125 -6.66 2.24 8.26
C THR A 125 -7.66 3.02 7.42
N CYS A 126 -8.93 2.58 7.37
CA CYS A 126 -10.00 3.18 6.55
C CYS A 126 -9.65 3.27 5.06
N GLY A 127 -8.86 2.34 4.58
CA GLY A 127 -8.47 2.22 3.18
C GLY A 127 -9.38 1.28 2.38
N LEU A 128 -9.10 1.20 1.09
CA LEU A 128 -9.79 0.30 0.17
C LEU A 128 -8.92 -0.93 -0.09
N TYR A 129 -9.56 -2.10 -0.11
CA TYR A 129 -8.99 -3.32 -0.66
C TYR A 129 -9.60 -3.56 -2.05
N ILE A 130 -8.78 -3.54 -3.11
CA ILE A 130 -9.24 -3.67 -4.49
C ILE A 130 -8.45 -4.78 -5.18
N THR A 131 -9.14 -5.71 -5.83
CA THR A 131 -8.49 -6.70 -6.70
C THR A 131 -8.56 -6.24 -8.15
N ALA A 132 -7.50 -6.46 -8.90
CA ALA A 132 -7.41 -6.16 -10.32
C ALA A 132 -6.81 -7.37 -11.06
N ASN A 133 -7.49 -7.88 -12.07
CA ASN A 133 -7.08 -9.07 -12.81
C ASN A 133 -6.48 -8.74 -14.20
N ASN A 134 -6.64 -7.50 -14.62
CA ASN A 134 -6.16 -7.00 -15.91
C ASN A 134 -5.72 -5.53 -15.79
N ARG A 135 -5.12 -5.04 -16.88
CA ARG A 135 -4.61 -3.65 -16.94
C ARG A 135 -5.69 -2.59 -16.71
N GLN A 136 -6.88 -2.79 -17.23
CA GLN A 136 -7.96 -1.81 -17.11
C GLN A 136 -8.44 -1.68 -15.65
N GLU A 137 -8.64 -2.81 -14.98
CA GLU A 137 -9.00 -2.85 -13.56
C GLU A 137 -7.89 -2.25 -12.68
N LEU A 138 -6.62 -2.47 -13.03
CA LEU A 138 -5.49 -1.88 -12.31
C LEU A 138 -5.48 -0.34 -12.44
N ILE A 139 -5.72 0.19 -13.64
CA ILE A 139 -5.84 1.64 -13.87
C ILE A 139 -6.99 2.22 -13.03
N GLU A 140 -8.13 1.54 -12.99
CA GLU A 140 -9.27 1.95 -12.19
C GLU A 140 -9.00 1.91 -10.69
N ALA A 141 -8.30 0.88 -10.22
CA ALA A 141 -7.87 0.78 -8.84
C ALA A 141 -6.99 1.98 -8.45
N PHE A 142 -6.00 2.32 -9.28
CA PHE A 142 -5.17 3.50 -9.04
C PHE A 142 -5.96 4.82 -9.12
N ARG A 143 -6.92 4.95 -10.02
CA ARG A 143 -7.80 6.13 -10.07
C ARG A 143 -8.60 6.28 -8.78
N LYS A 144 -9.13 5.19 -8.23
CA LYS A 144 -9.88 5.18 -6.97
C LYS A 144 -9.00 5.51 -5.77
N THR A 145 -7.80 4.96 -5.70
CA THR A 145 -6.90 5.09 -4.54
C THR A 145 -6.07 6.37 -4.57
N LEU A 146 -5.61 6.80 -5.73
CA LEU A 146 -4.83 8.03 -5.90
C LEU A 146 -5.71 9.22 -6.31
N GLY A 147 -6.87 8.99 -6.88
CA GLY A 147 -7.78 10.01 -7.41
C GLY A 147 -8.83 10.53 -6.42
N CYS A 148 -9.14 9.83 -5.33
CA CYS A 148 -10.12 10.32 -4.36
C CYS A 148 -9.69 11.66 -3.78
N PRO A 149 -10.49 12.73 -3.94
CA PRO A 149 -10.36 13.88 -3.05
C PRO A 149 -10.63 13.35 -1.65
N MET A 150 -9.86 13.80 -0.66
CA MET A 150 -10.22 13.58 0.74
C MET A 150 -11.68 14.04 0.87
N MET A 151 -12.58 13.11 1.17
CA MET A 151 -13.97 13.51 1.48
C MET A 151 -13.87 14.42 2.69
N SER A 152 -14.09 15.70 2.47
CA SER A 152 -14.26 16.66 3.54
C SER A 152 -15.30 16.06 4.50
N ALA A 153 -14.96 15.98 5.78
CA ALA A 153 -15.89 15.56 6.81
C ALA A 153 -17.21 16.30 6.58
N ALA A 154 -18.27 15.56 6.35
CA ALA A 154 -19.61 16.14 6.25
C ALA A 154 -19.84 16.97 7.51
N PRO A 155 -20.33 18.21 7.41
CA PRO A 155 -20.68 18.99 8.59
C PRO A 155 -21.73 18.22 9.37
N ARG A 156 -21.46 17.93 10.64
CA ARG A 156 -22.45 17.36 11.55
C ARG A 156 -23.61 18.35 11.60
N GLY A 157 -24.68 18.01 10.90
CA GLY A 157 -25.90 18.79 10.90
C GLY A 157 -26.40 18.96 12.33
N ALA A 158 -26.58 20.19 12.71
CA ALA A 158 -27.26 20.57 13.93
C ALA A 158 -28.68 19.99 13.92
N LEU A 159 -28.94 19.07 14.84
CA LEU A 159 -30.33 18.74 15.23
C LEU A 159 -30.87 19.92 16.04
N ARG A 160 -31.87 20.55 15.50
CA ARG A 160 -32.83 21.34 16.27
C ARG A 160 -34.04 20.49 16.59
#